data_7c6fd0ea5805f6f16bc6595bbf9fa3d6
#
_entry.id   7c6fd0ea5805f6f16bc6595bbf9fa3d6
#
_cell.length_a   1.000
_cell.length_b   1.000
_cell.length_c   1.000
_cell.angle_alpha   90.00
_cell.angle_beta   90.00
_cell.angle_gamma   90.00
#
_symmetry.space_group_name_H-M   'P 1'
#
loop_
_entity.id
_entity.type
_entity.pdbx_description
1 polymer ?
#
loop_
_entity_poly.entity_id
_entity_poly.type
_entity_poly.pdbx_seq_one_letter_code
_entity_poly.pdbx_strand_id
1 'polypeptide(L)'
;MGEQQIFQPLTKEDKVTVVIYRIGIVLSAVIISLAAYLMLNSLKHPADALLSLKFNILLISLYISVGLSVFFIHLYISKFKRTLKKLYYISIAALVILLIVGKGNLLGVVVNKPYGPLLLIPLSLCLGFITAKEAFCFRLTEGYILAFIMPLYLLLFSVRMISFEGAAYGLLLIAFMLLFFTFRKVFMPLHFDIGDKSAYT
;
A
#
# COMPACT_ATOMS: atom_id res chain seq x y z
N MET A 1 34.22 -0.65 -21.54
CA MET A 1 33.26 -1.40 -22.36
C MET A 1 32.09 -1.73 -21.45
N GLY A 2 30.96 -1.04 -21.61
CA GLY A 2 29.76 -1.34 -20.81
C GLY A 2 29.15 -2.63 -21.34
N GLU A 3 29.03 -3.64 -20.49
CA GLU A 3 28.25 -4.83 -20.79
C GLU A 3 26.82 -4.38 -21.08
N GLN A 4 26.38 -4.52 -22.32
CA GLN A 4 24.98 -4.40 -22.68
C GLN A 4 24.26 -5.55 -21.98
N GLN A 5 23.52 -5.25 -20.90
CA GLN A 5 22.62 -6.22 -20.28
C GLN A 5 21.60 -6.66 -21.35
N ILE A 6 21.79 -7.85 -21.89
CA ILE A 6 20.87 -8.46 -22.85
C ILE A 6 19.65 -8.94 -22.04
N PHE A 7 18.62 -8.09 -21.94
CA PHE A 7 17.36 -8.48 -21.32
C PHE A 7 16.68 -9.58 -22.15
N GLN A 8 16.30 -10.66 -21.48
CA GLN A 8 15.54 -11.73 -22.12
C GLN A 8 14.20 -11.17 -22.67
N PRO A 9 13.72 -11.66 -23.83
CA PRO A 9 12.46 -11.18 -24.39
C PRO A 9 11.30 -11.49 -23.44
N LEU A 10 10.47 -10.46 -23.15
CA LEU A 10 9.30 -10.58 -22.30
C LEU A 10 8.22 -11.43 -22.98
N THR A 11 7.74 -12.44 -22.29
CA THR A 11 6.56 -13.20 -22.72
C THR A 11 5.28 -12.34 -22.56
N LYS A 12 4.17 -12.78 -23.17
CA LYS A 12 2.88 -12.11 -22.97
C LYS A 12 2.42 -12.18 -21.52
N GLU A 13 2.66 -13.30 -20.84
CA GLU A 13 2.34 -13.49 -19.42
C GLU A 13 3.14 -12.53 -18.52
N ASP A 14 4.42 -12.35 -18.78
CA ASP A 14 5.27 -11.40 -18.07
C ASP A 14 4.70 -9.98 -18.14
N LYS A 15 4.30 -9.54 -19.34
CA LYS A 15 3.73 -8.21 -19.53
C LYS A 15 2.42 -8.03 -18.75
N VAL A 16 1.53 -9.03 -18.80
CA VAL A 16 0.25 -8.99 -18.10
C VAL A 16 0.45 -8.94 -16.59
N THR A 17 1.30 -9.78 -16.03
CA THR A 17 1.55 -9.83 -14.58
C THR A 17 2.19 -8.54 -14.06
N VAL A 18 3.14 -7.94 -14.82
CA VAL A 18 3.71 -6.63 -14.46
C VAL A 18 2.66 -5.52 -14.52
N VAL A 19 1.80 -5.52 -15.53
CA VAL A 19 0.72 -4.52 -15.64
C VAL A 19 -0.24 -4.64 -14.47
N ILE A 20 -0.68 -5.85 -14.11
CA ILE A 20 -1.57 -6.08 -12.95
C ILE A 20 -0.90 -5.61 -11.66
N TYR A 21 0.38 -5.92 -11.47
CA TYR A 21 1.17 -5.46 -10.34
C TYR A 21 1.17 -3.92 -10.22
N ARG A 22 1.45 -3.22 -11.33
CA ARG A 22 1.46 -1.75 -11.38
C ARG A 22 0.08 -1.15 -11.15
N ILE A 23 -0.98 -1.76 -11.71
CA ILE A 23 -2.37 -1.35 -11.46
C ILE A 23 -2.66 -1.40 -9.96
N GLY A 24 -2.24 -2.45 -9.24
CA GLY A 24 -2.41 -2.53 -7.79
C GLY A 24 -1.74 -1.37 -7.04
N ILE A 25 -0.52 -0.97 -7.44
CA ILE A 25 0.18 0.19 -6.83
C ILE A 25 -0.58 1.49 -7.12
N VAL A 26 -0.99 1.71 -8.38
CA VAL A 26 -1.74 2.92 -8.78
C VAL A 26 -3.05 3.03 -8.00
N LEU A 27 -3.82 1.95 -7.96
CA LEU A 27 -5.09 1.92 -7.22
C LEU A 27 -4.87 2.19 -5.73
N SER A 28 -3.82 1.61 -5.12
CA SER A 28 -3.50 1.88 -3.71
C SER A 28 -3.21 3.37 -3.47
N ALA A 29 -2.43 4.01 -4.36
CA ALA A 29 -2.12 5.43 -4.24
C ALA A 29 -3.37 6.31 -4.39
N VAL A 30 -4.25 6.01 -5.35
CA VAL A 30 -5.51 6.74 -5.56
C VAL A 30 -6.44 6.55 -4.37
N ILE A 31 -6.61 5.32 -3.88
CA ILE A 31 -7.49 5.02 -2.74
C ILE A 31 -7.03 5.73 -1.47
N ILE A 32 -5.73 5.72 -1.16
CA ILE A 32 -5.17 6.42 -0.01
C ILE A 32 -5.37 7.94 -0.15
N SER A 33 -5.24 8.48 -1.37
CA SER A 33 -5.49 9.89 -1.64
C SER A 33 -6.95 10.27 -1.42
N LEU A 34 -7.88 9.42 -1.87
CA LEU A 34 -9.31 9.61 -1.62
C LEU A 34 -9.64 9.50 -0.12
N ALA A 35 -9.02 8.55 0.60
CA ALA A 35 -9.19 8.42 2.05
C ALA A 35 -8.67 9.67 2.79
N ALA A 36 -7.52 10.22 2.39
CA ALA A 36 -6.99 11.46 2.95
C ALA A 36 -7.93 12.65 2.70
N TYR A 37 -8.45 12.77 1.47
CA TYR A 37 -9.45 13.79 1.14
C TYR A 37 -10.72 13.65 2.00
N LEU A 38 -11.26 12.44 2.17
CA LEU A 38 -12.43 12.21 3.01
C LEU A 38 -12.16 12.57 4.47
N MET A 39 -10.99 12.21 5.01
CA MET A 39 -10.63 12.58 6.38
C MET A 39 -10.53 14.09 6.55
N LEU A 40 -9.91 14.80 5.61
CA LEU A 40 -9.84 16.26 5.66
C LEU A 40 -11.21 16.93 5.52
N ASN A 41 -12.06 16.41 4.63
CA ASN A 41 -13.41 16.93 4.46
C ASN A 41 -14.26 16.72 5.72
N SER A 42 -14.06 15.61 6.44
CA SER A 42 -14.77 15.34 7.69
C SER A 42 -14.43 16.30 8.83
N LEU A 43 -13.24 16.96 8.78
CA LEU A 43 -12.92 18.03 9.73
C LEU A 43 -13.81 19.26 9.55
N LYS A 44 -14.24 19.52 8.31
CA LYS A 44 -15.12 20.66 7.98
C LYS A 44 -16.61 20.31 8.10
N HIS A 45 -16.96 19.05 7.81
CA HIS A 45 -18.34 18.56 7.78
C HIS A 45 -18.48 17.25 8.60
N PRO A 46 -18.46 17.31 9.94
CA PRO A 46 -18.47 16.13 10.79
C PRO A 46 -19.77 15.31 10.73
N ALA A 47 -20.85 15.86 10.20
CA ALA A 47 -22.17 15.24 10.15
C ALA A 47 -22.48 14.46 8.85
N ASP A 48 -21.46 14.12 8.02
CA ASP A 48 -21.70 13.31 6.81
C ASP A 48 -22.04 11.85 7.19
N ALA A 49 -23.34 11.53 7.15
CA ALA A 49 -23.85 10.19 7.48
C ALA A 49 -23.28 9.09 6.54
N LEU A 50 -22.82 9.45 5.33
CA LEU A 50 -22.25 8.52 4.37
C LEU A 50 -20.75 8.35 4.52
N LEU A 51 -20.08 9.11 5.39
CA LEU A 51 -18.64 9.07 5.56
C LEU A 51 -18.13 7.67 5.92
N SER A 52 -18.80 7.01 6.86
CA SER A 52 -18.43 5.65 7.29
C SER A 52 -18.55 4.66 6.14
N LEU A 53 -19.61 4.72 5.34
CA LEU A 53 -19.80 3.83 4.19
C LEU A 53 -18.72 4.07 3.12
N LYS A 54 -18.42 5.33 2.80
CA LYS A 54 -17.37 5.70 1.84
C LYS A 54 -16.01 5.16 2.29
N PHE A 55 -15.69 5.34 3.59
CA PHE A 55 -14.44 4.85 4.16
C PHE A 55 -14.36 3.32 4.13
N ASN A 56 -15.44 2.61 4.45
CA ASN A 56 -15.48 1.14 4.41
C ASN A 56 -15.19 0.62 3.00
N ILE A 57 -15.80 1.23 1.97
CA ILE A 57 -15.57 0.86 0.56
C ILE A 57 -14.11 1.10 0.19
N LEU A 58 -13.55 2.26 0.53
CA LEU A 58 -12.15 2.58 0.23
C LEU A 58 -11.20 1.62 0.94
N LEU A 59 -11.47 1.27 2.20
CA LEU A 59 -10.62 0.35 2.95
C LEU A 59 -10.62 -1.06 2.32
N ILE A 60 -11.79 -1.60 2.00
CA ILE A 60 -11.88 -2.92 1.33
C ILE A 60 -11.19 -2.87 -0.04
N SER A 61 -11.42 -1.80 -0.82
CA SER A 61 -10.75 -1.60 -2.11
C SER A 61 -9.22 -1.52 -1.97
N LEU A 62 -8.71 -0.92 -0.88
CA LEU A 62 -7.29 -0.88 -0.58
C LEU A 62 -6.72 -2.29 -0.35
N TYR A 63 -7.41 -3.14 0.39
CA TYR A 63 -6.99 -4.53 0.58
C TYR A 63 -6.91 -5.27 -0.76
N ILE A 64 -7.91 -5.11 -1.63
CA ILE A 64 -7.91 -5.71 -2.97
C ILE A 64 -6.72 -5.21 -3.79
N SER A 65 -6.48 -3.90 -3.82
CA SER A 65 -5.41 -3.30 -4.63
C SER A 65 -4.01 -3.70 -4.16
N VAL A 66 -3.78 -3.73 -2.83
CA VAL A 66 -2.53 -4.23 -2.26
C VAL A 66 -2.37 -5.73 -2.55
N GLY A 67 -3.46 -6.50 -2.46
CA GLY A 67 -3.47 -7.91 -2.81
C GLY A 67 -3.02 -8.16 -4.25
N LEU A 68 -3.55 -7.42 -5.22
CA LEU A 68 -3.09 -7.50 -6.61
C LEU A 68 -1.58 -7.30 -6.71
N SER A 69 -1.04 -6.30 -6.03
CA SER A 69 0.40 -6.07 -6.03
C SER A 69 1.18 -7.21 -5.36
N VAL A 70 0.72 -7.73 -4.23
CA VAL A 70 1.39 -8.82 -3.48
C VAL A 70 1.44 -10.12 -4.28
N PHE A 71 0.35 -10.47 -4.98
CA PHE A 71 0.30 -11.75 -5.72
C PHE A 71 1.09 -11.70 -7.02
N PHE A 72 1.12 -10.54 -7.70
CA PHE A 72 1.75 -10.38 -9.01
C PHE A 72 3.15 -9.73 -8.95
N ILE A 73 3.68 -9.48 -7.74
CA ILE A 73 5.05 -8.96 -7.58
C ILE A 73 6.09 -9.96 -8.10
N HIS A 74 7.05 -9.44 -8.87
CA HIS A 74 8.22 -10.19 -9.31
C HIS A 74 9.36 -10.00 -8.30
N LEU A 75 9.78 -11.08 -7.67
CA LEU A 75 10.87 -11.11 -6.69
C LEU A 75 11.82 -12.26 -7.04
N TYR A 76 13.11 -11.96 -7.11
CA TYR A 76 14.16 -12.95 -7.38
C TYR A 76 14.22 -14.06 -6.32
N ILE A 77 14.02 -13.71 -5.05
CA ILE A 77 14.12 -14.64 -3.93
C ILE A 77 12.72 -15.11 -3.54
N SER A 78 12.41 -16.38 -3.78
CA SER A 78 11.12 -17.01 -3.45
C SER A 78 10.75 -16.88 -1.98
N LYS A 79 11.73 -16.87 -1.08
CA LYS A 79 11.53 -16.71 0.36
C LYS A 79 10.83 -15.38 0.68
N PHE A 80 11.26 -14.28 0.07
CA PHE A 80 10.64 -12.97 0.29
C PHE A 80 9.20 -12.91 -0.26
N LYS A 81 8.96 -13.50 -1.43
CA LYS A 81 7.61 -13.59 -2.01
C LYS A 81 6.68 -14.37 -1.09
N ARG A 82 7.16 -15.49 -0.52
CA ARG A 82 6.37 -16.31 0.43
C ARG A 82 6.09 -15.55 1.72
N THR A 83 7.07 -14.84 2.25
CA THR A 83 6.91 -14.02 3.47
C THR A 83 5.91 -12.89 3.25
N LEU A 84 5.98 -12.19 2.11
CA LEU A 84 5.04 -11.13 1.77
C LEU A 84 3.61 -11.65 1.65
N LYS A 85 3.40 -12.82 1.02
CA LYS A 85 2.09 -13.46 0.97
C LYS A 85 1.57 -13.84 2.35
N LYS A 86 2.42 -14.39 3.24
CA LYS A 86 2.04 -14.68 4.63
C LYS A 86 1.61 -13.41 5.37
N LEU A 87 2.37 -12.32 5.22
CA LEU A 87 2.04 -11.03 5.82
C LEU A 87 0.69 -10.49 5.30
N TYR A 88 0.42 -10.67 4.01
CA TYR A 88 -0.87 -10.29 3.44
C TYR A 88 -2.02 -11.14 4.00
N TYR A 89 -1.86 -12.44 4.21
CA TYR A 89 -2.88 -13.26 4.87
C TYR A 89 -3.13 -12.83 6.33
N ILE A 90 -2.07 -12.43 7.05
CA ILE A 90 -2.21 -11.82 8.39
C ILE A 90 -3.02 -10.52 8.29
N SER A 91 -2.78 -9.71 7.26
CA SER A 91 -3.56 -8.47 7.06
C SER A 91 -5.04 -8.76 6.77
N ILE A 92 -5.36 -9.81 6.01
CA ILE A 92 -6.76 -10.23 5.79
C ILE A 92 -7.40 -10.70 7.10
N ALA A 93 -6.69 -11.48 7.93
CA ALA A 93 -7.21 -11.86 9.24
C ALA A 93 -7.48 -10.62 10.12
N ALA A 94 -6.59 -9.63 10.11
CA ALA A 94 -6.78 -8.35 10.80
C ALA A 94 -7.99 -7.57 10.25
N LEU A 95 -8.22 -7.58 8.94
CA LEU A 95 -9.43 -7.01 8.33
C LEU A 95 -10.70 -7.69 8.83
N VAL A 96 -10.71 -9.03 8.88
CA VAL A 96 -11.88 -9.78 9.39
C VAL A 96 -12.18 -9.40 10.84
N ILE A 97 -11.15 -9.28 11.69
CA ILE A 97 -11.33 -8.80 13.08
C ILE A 97 -11.91 -7.39 13.08
N LEU A 98 -11.39 -6.50 12.23
CA LEU A 98 -11.86 -5.12 12.12
C LEU A 98 -13.32 -5.06 11.67
N LEU A 99 -13.75 -5.91 10.74
CA LEU A 99 -15.14 -6.01 10.27
C LEU A 99 -16.09 -6.50 11.38
N ILE A 100 -15.68 -7.53 12.13
CA ILE A 100 -16.47 -8.09 13.24
C ILE A 100 -16.65 -7.03 14.33
N VAL A 101 -15.57 -6.37 14.74
CA VAL A 101 -15.61 -5.36 15.80
C VAL A 101 -16.31 -4.08 15.36
N GLY A 102 -16.13 -3.70 14.08
CA GLY A 102 -16.66 -2.46 13.52
C GLY A 102 -18.15 -2.47 13.26
N LYS A 103 -18.78 -3.64 13.12
CA LYS A 103 -20.24 -3.78 12.85
C LYS A 103 -20.74 -2.78 11.79
N GLY A 104 -19.98 -2.60 10.72
CA GLY A 104 -20.30 -1.66 9.63
C GLY A 104 -19.78 -0.23 9.79
N ASN A 105 -19.11 0.10 10.91
CA ASN A 105 -18.45 1.41 11.11
C ASN A 105 -16.96 1.23 11.35
N LEU A 106 -16.20 0.91 10.27
CA LEU A 106 -14.76 0.70 10.36
C LEU A 106 -14.02 2.00 10.70
N LEU A 107 -14.46 3.13 10.14
CA LEU A 107 -13.89 4.44 10.46
C LEU A 107 -13.96 4.72 11.96
N GLY A 108 -15.11 4.47 12.59
CA GLY A 108 -15.30 4.67 14.02
C GLY A 108 -14.34 3.82 14.87
N VAL A 109 -14.05 2.58 14.45
CA VAL A 109 -13.06 1.75 15.13
C VAL A 109 -11.64 2.27 14.92
N VAL A 110 -11.27 2.63 13.69
CA VAL A 110 -9.93 3.13 13.38
C VAL A 110 -9.64 4.45 14.09
N VAL A 111 -10.64 5.33 14.19
CA VAL A 111 -10.47 6.65 14.82
C VAL A 111 -10.58 6.60 16.34
N ASN A 112 -11.57 5.86 16.90
CA ASN A 112 -11.90 5.96 18.32
C ASN A 112 -11.24 4.87 19.17
N LYS A 113 -10.76 3.78 18.57
CA LYS A 113 -10.16 2.67 19.32
C LYS A 113 -8.66 2.56 19.07
N PRO A 114 -7.80 2.41 20.09
CA PRO A 114 -6.35 2.32 19.92
C PRO A 114 -5.92 1.13 19.02
N TYR A 115 -6.62 0.01 19.14
CA TYR A 115 -6.34 -1.18 18.35
C TYR A 115 -6.78 -1.08 16.87
N GLY A 116 -7.63 -0.11 16.53
CA GLY A 116 -8.08 0.09 15.14
C GLY A 116 -6.93 0.32 14.17
N PRO A 117 -6.08 1.34 14.36
CA PRO A 117 -4.91 1.55 13.52
C PRO A 117 -3.91 0.39 13.56
N LEU A 118 -3.76 -0.33 14.71
CA LEU A 118 -2.87 -1.49 14.82
C LEU A 118 -3.28 -2.62 13.86
N LEU A 119 -4.58 -2.84 13.67
CA LEU A 119 -5.08 -3.84 12.74
C LEU A 119 -4.77 -3.52 11.26
N LEU A 120 -4.42 -2.26 10.94
CA LEU A 120 -4.01 -1.85 9.61
C LEU A 120 -2.48 -1.97 9.38
N ILE A 121 -1.68 -2.17 10.43
CA ILE A 121 -0.22 -2.27 10.32
C ILE A 121 0.22 -3.39 9.38
N PRO A 122 -0.33 -4.62 9.42
CA PRO A 122 0.11 -5.68 8.50
C PRO A 122 -0.10 -5.29 7.02
N LEU A 123 -1.18 -4.58 6.70
CA LEU A 123 -1.43 -4.08 5.34
C LEU A 123 -0.42 -3.00 4.95
N SER A 124 -0.14 -2.06 5.86
CA SER A 124 0.86 -1.00 5.64
C SER A 124 2.26 -1.57 5.45
N LEU A 125 2.62 -2.64 6.15
CA LEU A 125 3.88 -3.36 5.97
C LEU A 125 3.94 -4.07 4.61
N CYS A 126 2.82 -4.61 4.09
CA CYS A 126 2.78 -5.16 2.73
C CYS A 126 3.08 -4.07 1.70
N LEU A 127 2.41 -2.92 1.79
CA LEU A 127 2.63 -1.79 0.89
C LEU A 127 4.04 -1.20 1.07
N GLY A 128 4.51 -1.11 2.31
CA GLY A 128 5.88 -0.69 2.64
C GLY A 128 6.94 -1.61 2.05
N PHE A 129 6.74 -2.92 2.09
CA PHE A 129 7.64 -3.87 1.44
C PHE A 129 7.68 -3.66 -0.08
N ILE A 130 6.52 -3.44 -0.71
CA ILE A 130 6.43 -3.16 -2.15
C ILE A 130 7.22 -1.89 -2.48
N THR A 131 7.00 -0.79 -1.75
CA THR A 131 7.70 0.48 -1.99
C THR A 131 9.21 0.37 -1.72
N ALA A 132 9.62 -0.35 -0.67
CA ALA A 132 11.03 -0.59 -0.36
C ALA A 132 11.73 -1.43 -1.43
N LYS A 133 11.07 -2.48 -1.95
CA LYS A 133 11.59 -3.30 -3.06
C LYS A 133 11.83 -2.45 -4.31
N GLU A 134 10.86 -1.62 -4.67
CA GLU A 134 11.00 -0.74 -5.83
C GLU A 134 12.08 0.32 -5.59
N ALA A 135 12.17 0.84 -4.36
CA ALA A 135 13.24 1.77 -3.98
C ALA A 135 14.63 1.15 -4.16
N PHE A 136 14.78 -0.10 -3.74
CA PHE A 136 16.04 -0.85 -3.90
C PHE A 136 16.38 -1.11 -5.36
N CYS A 137 15.40 -1.56 -6.15
CA CYS A 137 15.64 -1.91 -7.56
C CYS A 137 15.90 -0.67 -8.45
N PHE A 138 15.26 0.47 -8.15
CA PHE A 138 15.21 1.63 -9.05
C PHE A 138 15.75 2.92 -8.43
N ARG A 139 16.36 2.84 -7.25
CA ARG A 139 16.89 4.00 -6.50
C ARG A 139 15.83 5.08 -6.26
N LEU A 140 14.61 4.65 -5.95
CA LEU A 140 13.50 5.55 -5.59
C LEU A 140 13.52 5.80 -4.09
N THR A 141 14.32 6.75 -3.62
CA THR A 141 14.56 7.00 -2.19
C THR A 141 13.26 7.23 -1.39
N GLU A 142 12.26 7.86 -2.02
CA GLU A 142 10.93 8.05 -1.44
C GLU A 142 10.23 6.74 -1.06
N GLY A 143 10.54 5.63 -1.73
CA GLY A 143 9.99 4.31 -1.40
C GLY A 143 10.48 3.77 -0.05
N TYR A 144 11.72 4.05 0.34
CA TYR A 144 12.22 3.70 1.69
C TYR A 144 11.56 4.54 2.76
N ILE A 145 11.37 5.84 2.50
CA ILE A 145 10.68 6.75 3.42
C ILE A 145 9.24 6.28 3.63
N LEU A 146 8.52 5.95 2.55
CA LEU A 146 7.16 5.40 2.62
C LEU A 146 7.10 4.10 3.41
N ALA A 147 8.03 3.16 3.17
CA ALA A 147 8.07 1.89 3.88
C ALA A 147 8.18 2.05 5.39
N PHE A 148 8.86 3.09 5.86
CA PHE A 148 9.02 3.41 7.28
C PHE A 148 7.86 4.26 7.82
N ILE A 149 7.47 5.32 7.11
CA ILE A 149 6.47 6.29 7.60
C ILE A 149 5.09 5.66 7.71
N MET A 150 4.66 4.80 6.78
CA MET A 150 3.31 4.23 6.80
C MET A 150 3.00 3.42 8.08
N PRO A 151 3.81 2.43 8.50
CA PRO A 151 3.55 1.73 9.74
C PRO A 151 3.77 2.60 10.97
N LEU A 152 4.76 3.52 10.95
CA LEU A 152 5.01 4.44 12.05
C LEU A 152 3.83 5.39 12.27
N TYR A 153 3.25 5.94 11.22
CA TYR A 153 2.04 6.76 11.27
C TYR A 153 0.88 6.05 11.99
N LEU A 154 0.62 4.78 11.63
CA LEU A 154 -0.42 3.99 12.26
C LEU A 154 -0.12 3.69 13.75
N LEU A 155 1.14 3.45 14.09
CA LEU A 155 1.57 3.29 15.49
C LEU A 155 1.34 4.56 16.30
N LEU A 156 1.80 5.71 15.81
CA LEU A 156 1.64 6.99 16.49
C LEU A 156 0.16 7.37 16.65
N PHE A 157 -0.66 7.06 15.65
CA PHE A 157 -2.10 7.26 15.74
C PHE A 157 -2.76 6.31 16.74
N SER A 158 -2.30 5.06 16.82
CA SER A 158 -2.79 4.06 17.80
C SER A 158 -2.51 4.50 19.24
N VAL A 159 -1.30 4.95 19.54
CA VAL A 159 -0.92 5.40 20.90
C VAL A 159 -1.42 6.81 21.24
N ARG A 160 -2.24 7.41 20.36
CA ARG A 160 -2.83 8.74 20.54
C ARG A 160 -1.83 9.89 20.62
N MET A 161 -0.63 9.71 20.10
CA MET A 161 0.36 10.81 19.96
C MET A 161 -0.02 11.80 18.85
N ILE A 162 -0.87 11.39 17.92
CA ILE A 162 -1.37 12.23 16.83
C ILE A 162 -2.88 12.42 17.02
N SER A 163 -3.34 13.67 16.99
CA SER A 163 -4.76 14.00 16.98
C SER A 163 -5.43 13.54 15.67
N PHE A 164 -6.76 13.50 15.62
CA PHE A 164 -7.48 13.16 14.39
C PHE A 164 -7.15 14.12 13.23
N GLU A 165 -7.02 15.41 13.53
CA GLU A 165 -6.59 16.42 12.55
C GLU A 165 -5.17 16.17 12.06
N GLY A 166 -4.22 15.92 12.97
CA GLY A 166 -2.86 15.54 12.63
C GLY A 166 -2.78 14.26 11.81
N ALA A 167 -3.67 13.29 12.09
CA ALA A 167 -3.78 12.06 11.33
C ALA A 167 -4.28 12.33 9.90
N ALA A 168 -5.23 13.23 9.70
CA ALA A 168 -5.70 13.61 8.37
C ALA A 168 -4.59 14.25 7.52
N TYR A 169 -3.81 15.17 8.09
CA TYR A 169 -2.66 15.76 7.40
C TYR A 169 -1.51 14.76 7.19
N GLY A 170 -1.26 13.88 8.16
CA GLY A 170 -0.27 12.80 8.01
C GLY A 170 -0.63 11.85 6.87
N LEU A 171 -1.90 11.47 6.76
CA LEU A 171 -2.37 10.63 5.66
C LEU A 171 -2.28 11.37 4.31
N LEU A 172 -2.53 12.69 4.27
CA LEU A 172 -2.36 13.51 3.08
C LEU A 172 -0.89 13.53 2.62
N LEU A 173 0.06 13.66 3.55
CA LEU A 173 1.49 13.61 3.24
C LEU A 173 1.88 12.23 2.66
N ILE A 174 1.42 11.15 3.28
CA ILE A 174 1.64 9.78 2.77
C ILE A 174 1.04 9.62 1.38
N ALA A 175 -0.18 10.11 1.17
CA ALA A 175 -0.86 10.08 -0.13
C ALA A 175 -0.05 10.80 -1.22
N PHE A 176 0.42 12.01 -0.93
CA PHE A 176 1.24 12.79 -1.85
C PHE A 176 2.55 12.06 -2.21
N MET A 177 3.26 11.56 -1.21
CA MET A 177 4.50 10.80 -1.42
C MET A 177 4.26 9.52 -2.22
N LEU A 178 3.15 8.82 -1.96
CA LEU A 178 2.81 7.58 -2.66
C LEU A 178 2.40 7.86 -4.11
N LEU A 179 1.67 8.96 -4.38
CA LEU A 179 1.37 9.39 -5.75
C LEU A 179 2.65 9.73 -6.52
N PHE A 180 3.57 10.48 -5.90
CA PHE A 180 4.85 10.84 -6.51
C PHE A 180 5.69 9.59 -6.82
N PHE A 181 5.82 8.67 -5.86
CA PHE A 181 6.47 7.38 -6.06
C PHE A 181 5.84 6.59 -7.20
N THR A 182 4.50 6.48 -7.20
CA THR A 182 3.73 5.74 -8.21
C THR A 182 3.91 6.34 -9.60
N PHE A 183 3.87 7.67 -9.70
CA PHE A 183 4.12 8.38 -10.96
C PHE A 183 5.49 8.02 -11.53
N ARG A 184 6.55 8.11 -10.75
CA ARG A 184 7.90 7.73 -11.18
C ARG A 184 7.99 6.26 -11.59
N LYS A 185 7.30 5.37 -10.84
CA LYS A 185 7.33 3.93 -11.10
C LYS A 185 6.60 3.53 -12.39
N VAL A 186 5.44 4.10 -12.65
CA VAL A 186 4.58 3.69 -13.78
C VAL A 186 5.23 3.98 -15.14
N PHE A 187 6.02 5.05 -15.25
CA PHE A 187 6.70 5.41 -16.50
C PHE A 187 7.99 4.63 -16.77
N MET A 188 8.41 3.76 -15.86
CA MET A 188 9.58 2.90 -16.08
C MET A 188 9.27 1.78 -17.09
N PRO A 189 10.23 1.37 -17.94
CA PRO A 189 10.07 0.24 -18.85
C PRO A 189 9.66 -1.05 -18.11
N LEU A 190 8.79 -1.88 -18.74
CA LEU A 190 8.24 -3.09 -18.11
C LEU A 190 9.29 -4.16 -17.82
N HIS A 191 10.34 -4.25 -18.64
CA HIS A 191 11.39 -5.26 -18.47
C HIS A 191 12.20 -5.09 -17.17
N PHE A 192 12.26 -3.88 -16.62
CA PHE A 192 12.92 -3.64 -15.34
C PHE A 192 12.23 -4.32 -14.16
N ASP A 193 10.91 -4.55 -14.21
CA ASP A 193 10.19 -5.23 -13.12
C ASP A 193 10.54 -6.71 -12.99
N ILE A 194 10.92 -7.34 -14.09
CA ILE A 194 11.24 -8.76 -14.18
C ILE A 194 12.74 -8.99 -14.01
N GLY A 195 13.57 -8.11 -14.60
CA GLY A 195 15.01 -8.23 -14.57
C GLY A 195 15.52 -9.52 -15.25
N ASP A 196 16.60 -10.11 -14.72
CA ASP A 196 17.17 -11.35 -15.23
C ASP A 196 16.44 -12.57 -14.63
N LYS A 197 15.80 -13.36 -15.48
CA LYS A 197 15.06 -14.56 -15.07
C LYS A 197 15.96 -15.68 -14.53
N SER A 198 17.23 -15.71 -14.91
CA SER A 198 18.20 -16.71 -14.42
C SER A 198 18.52 -16.53 -12.92
N ALA A 199 18.28 -15.35 -12.38
CA ALA A 199 18.48 -15.01 -10.97
C ALA A 199 17.33 -15.43 -10.03
N TYR A 200 16.23 -15.98 -10.56
CA TYR A 200 15.11 -16.43 -9.73
C TYR A 200 15.45 -17.75 -9.02
N THR A 201 15.39 -17.77 -7.67
CA THR A 201 15.69 -18.93 -6.80
C THR A 201 14.52 -19.28 -5.88
#